data_8ccd4cade024ac2ee0f2aff073a4c48f
#
_entry.id   8ccd4cade024ac2ee0f2aff073a4c48f
#
_cell.length_a   1.000
_cell.length_b   1.000
_cell.length_c   1.000
_cell.angle_alpha   90.00
_cell.angle_beta   90.00
_cell.angle_gamma   90.00
#
_symmetry.space_group_name_H-M   'P 1'
#
loop_
_entity.id
_entity.type
_entity.pdbx_description
1 polymer ?
#
loop_
_entity_poly.entity_id
_entity_poly.type
_entity_poly.pdbx_seq_one_letter_code
_entity_poly.pdbx_strand_id
1 'polypeptide(L)'
;MSVENNHSEHWGSRFGFVMAAAGSAIGLGNIWKFPYITGLNGGGAFVLIYVLCILFVGLPCMIGEFAVGRASRSDAIGALKKLAPKKSMIPKILGGYGLGLGTMLLMNHSIGLGSVVLLLALLMLIWGWGFIGFSNVFVAGVILSYYAIIGGWLIYYTYLAFTNGLAFKETSDASAAFVKLASNGHLSAIFGGIFIIACCVVCWFGVKKGIEGVSKLVMPVMLGIIFILVIRSLTLPGAVKGLDFYLTPRFSNISAKGVLVRSEERY
;
A
#
# COMPACT_ATOMS: atom_id res chain seq x y z
N MET A 1 -43.92 -2.10 -3.08
CA MET A 1 -42.74 -1.48 -2.45
C MET A 1 -41.91 -2.60 -1.86
N SER A 2 -40.96 -3.13 -2.63
CA SER A 2 -40.01 -4.16 -2.16
C SER A 2 -38.98 -3.45 -1.28
N VAL A 3 -38.93 -3.83 -0.01
CA VAL A 3 -37.86 -3.45 0.92
C VAL A 3 -36.59 -4.11 0.37
N GLU A 4 -35.75 -3.34 -0.33
CA GLU A 4 -34.37 -3.74 -0.61
C GLU A 4 -33.68 -3.97 0.73
N ASN A 5 -33.54 -5.24 1.10
CA ASN A 5 -32.69 -5.65 2.19
C ASN A 5 -31.25 -5.31 1.79
N ASN A 6 -30.85 -4.11 2.11
CA ASN A 6 -29.48 -3.62 1.98
C ASN A 6 -28.67 -4.33 3.06
N HIS A 7 -28.24 -5.57 2.76
CA HIS A 7 -27.30 -6.33 3.59
C HIS A 7 -25.94 -5.66 3.52
N SER A 8 -25.82 -4.49 4.16
CA SER A 8 -24.49 -3.94 4.43
C SER A 8 -23.79 -4.86 5.40
N GLU A 9 -22.71 -5.48 4.95
CA GLU A 9 -21.85 -6.29 5.81
C GLU A 9 -21.29 -5.43 6.95
N HIS A 10 -21.42 -5.89 8.18
CA HIS A 10 -20.95 -5.19 9.37
C HIS A 10 -19.82 -5.96 10.05
N TRP A 11 -18.88 -5.23 10.62
CA TRP A 11 -17.83 -5.81 11.45
C TRP A 11 -18.42 -6.50 12.68
N GLY A 12 -17.91 -7.66 13.01
CA GLY A 12 -18.39 -8.44 14.14
C GLY A 12 -17.93 -7.88 15.51
N SER A 13 -16.80 -7.17 15.53
CA SER A 13 -16.25 -6.58 16.76
C SER A 13 -15.37 -5.36 16.47
N ARG A 14 -15.23 -4.49 17.50
CA ARG A 14 -14.30 -3.35 17.44
C ARG A 14 -12.85 -3.81 17.29
N PHE A 15 -12.47 -4.85 18.01
CA PHE A 15 -11.12 -5.43 17.90
C PHE A 15 -10.85 -5.98 16.50
N GLY A 16 -11.80 -6.70 15.90
CA GLY A 16 -11.67 -7.20 14.52
C GLY A 16 -11.52 -6.07 13.50
N PHE A 17 -12.29 -5.00 13.64
CA PHE A 17 -12.14 -3.80 12.81
C PHE A 17 -10.74 -3.20 12.93
N VAL A 18 -10.25 -3.00 14.16
CA VAL A 18 -8.90 -2.43 14.40
C VAL A 18 -7.82 -3.34 13.83
N MET A 19 -7.93 -4.66 13.99
CA MET A 19 -6.97 -5.61 13.42
C MET A 19 -7.00 -5.63 11.89
N ALA A 20 -8.17 -5.54 11.28
CA ALA A 20 -8.30 -5.46 9.83
C ALA A 20 -7.75 -4.13 9.29
N ALA A 21 -8.04 -3.00 9.95
CA ALA A 21 -7.51 -1.69 9.59
C ALA A 21 -5.97 -1.66 9.73
N ALA A 22 -5.42 -2.20 10.81
CA ALA A 22 -3.98 -2.33 11.00
C ALA A 22 -3.35 -3.23 9.92
N GLY A 23 -3.98 -4.37 9.61
CA GLY A 23 -3.52 -5.28 8.55
C GLY A 23 -3.52 -4.65 7.17
N SER A 24 -4.51 -3.82 6.87
CA SER A 24 -4.55 -3.02 5.64
C SER A 24 -3.44 -1.96 5.58
N ALA A 25 -3.07 -1.38 6.73
CA ALA A 25 -2.05 -0.34 6.80
C ALA A 25 -0.61 -0.89 6.81
N ILE A 26 -0.39 -2.08 7.39
CA ILE A 26 0.94 -2.69 7.47
C ILE A 26 1.21 -3.50 6.21
N GLY A 27 1.90 -2.88 5.26
CA GLY A 27 2.35 -3.52 4.03
C GLY A 27 3.85 -3.83 4.03
N LEU A 28 4.30 -4.47 2.96
CA LEU A 28 5.74 -4.75 2.72
C LEU A 28 6.59 -3.49 2.81
N GLY A 29 6.07 -2.34 2.34
CA GLY A 29 6.76 -1.06 2.43
C GLY A 29 7.16 -0.68 3.85
N ASN A 30 6.32 -0.97 4.84
CA ASN A 30 6.59 -0.61 6.23
C ASN A 30 7.66 -1.51 6.85
N ILE A 31 7.74 -2.75 6.41
CA ILE A 31 8.63 -3.76 7.03
C ILE A 31 10.04 -3.69 6.44
N TRP A 32 10.19 -3.51 5.13
CA TRP A 32 11.52 -3.53 4.50
C TRP A 32 11.93 -2.19 3.87
N LYS A 33 11.01 -1.48 3.21
CA LYS A 33 11.34 -0.24 2.50
C LYS A 33 11.57 0.92 3.46
N PHE A 34 10.74 1.05 4.50
CA PHE A 34 10.87 2.13 5.49
C PHE A 34 12.22 2.10 6.23
N PRO A 35 12.71 0.96 6.80
CA PRO A 35 14.03 0.91 7.42
C PRO A 35 15.16 1.27 6.46
N TYR A 36 15.09 0.79 5.22
CA TYR A 36 16.07 1.09 4.18
C TYR A 36 16.12 2.60 3.87
N ILE A 37 14.97 3.22 3.60
CA ILE A 37 14.88 4.66 3.33
C ILE A 37 15.32 5.48 4.54
N THR A 38 14.98 5.08 5.75
CA THR A 38 15.42 5.73 6.98
C THR A 38 16.95 5.71 7.07
N GLY A 39 17.57 4.58 6.73
CA GLY A 39 19.03 4.45 6.69
C GLY A 39 19.70 5.42 5.70
N LEU A 40 19.09 5.63 4.53
CA LEU A 40 19.61 6.52 3.49
C LEU A 40 19.39 8.02 3.78
N ASN A 41 18.38 8.36 4.59
CA ASN A 41 17.93 9.75 4.77
C ASN A 41 18.18 10.30 6.18
N GLY A 42 19.24 9.87 6.86
CA GLY A 42 19.68 10.50 8.11
C GLY A 42 19.04 9.97 9.39
N GLY A 43 18.44 8.77 9.34
CA GLY A 43 18.00 8.06 10.56
C GLY A 43 16.91 8.78 11.34
N GLY A 44 17.20 9.12 12.61
CA GLY A 44 16.21 9.66 13.56
C GLY A 44 15.55 10.97 13.13
N ALA A 45 16.24 11.81 12.38
CA ALA A 45 15.64 13.05 11.86
C ALA A 45 14.58 12.77 10.79
N PHE A 46 14.81 11.80 9.90
CA PHE A 46 13.80 11.33 8.94
C PHE A 46 12.60 10.69 9.66
N VAL A 47 12.84 9.85 10.68
CA VAL A 47 11.77 9.24 11.48
C VAL A 47 10.91 10.30 12.15
N LEU A 48 11.52 11.35 12.74
CA LEU A 48 10.79 12.42 13.38
C LEU A 48 9.86 13.14 12.38
N ILE A 49 10.39 13.53 11.22
CA ILE A 49 9.59 14.18 10.16
C ILE A 49 8.46 13.25 9.70
N TYR A 50 8.75 11.97 9.50
CA TYR A 50 7.74 10.97 9.11
C TYR A 50 6.61 10.85 10.13
N VAL A 51 6.92 10.81 11.43
CA VAL A 51 5.91 10.77 12.50
C VAL A 51 5.07 12.05 12.52
N LEU A 52 5.68 13.22 12.34
CA LEU A 52 4.96 14.48 12.22
C LEU A 52 4.02 14.48 11.00
N CYS A 53 4.48 14.00 9.85
CA CYS A 53 3.63 13.84 8.66
C CYS A 53 2.45 12.89 8.92
N ILE A 54 2.65 11.78 9.63
CA ILE A 54 1.55 10.88 10.00
C ILE A 54 0.53 11.62 10.88
N LEU A 55 0.97 12.36 11.88
CA LEU A 55 0.07 13.04 12.82
C LEU A 55 -0.70 14.19 12.16
N PHE A 56 -0.04 15.01 11.34
CA PHE A 56 -0.65 16.21 10.77
C PHE A 56 -1.31 16.01 9.42
N VAL A 57 -0.92 14.98 8.66
CA VAL A 57 -1.48 14.69 7.34
C VAL A 57 -2.19 13.35 7.32
N GLY A 58 -1.52 12.29 7.71
CA GLY A 58 -2.06 10.92 7.62
C GLY A 58 -3.30 10.72 8.49
N LEU A 59 -3.25 11.14 9.75
CA LEU A 59 -4.36 10.95 10.68
C LEU A 59 -5.62 11.74 10.27
N PRO A 60 -5.56 13.04 9.90
CA PRO A 60 -6.72 13.76 9.38
C PRO A 60 -7.29 13.14 8.10
N CYS A 61 -6.46 12.69 7.18
CA CYS A 61 -6.90 12.00 5.96
C CYS A 61 -7.68 10.72 6.30
N MET A 62 -7.13 9.87 7.17
CA MET A 62 -7.77 8.63 7.60
C MET A 62 -9.12 8.89 8.30
N ILE A 63 -9.21 9.90 9.16
CA ILE A 63 -10.47 10.30 9.82
C ILE A 63 -11.49 10.73 8.75
N GLY A 64 -11.06 11.50 7.75
CA GLY A 64 -11.89 11.92 6.63
C GLY A 64 -12.42 10.73 5.83
N GLU A 65 -11.59 9.76 5.50
CA GLU A 65 -12.00 8.54 4.79
C GLU A 65 -13.04 7.73 5.57
N PHE A 66 -12.81 7.54 6.87
CA PHE A 66 -13.80 6.86 7.73
C PHE A 66 -15.10 7.63 7.84
N ALA A 67 -15.06 8.96 7.91
CA ALA A 67 -16.26 9.79 7.94
C ALA A 67 -17.07 9.66 6.64
N VAL A 68 -16.42 9.68 5.48
CA VAL A 68 -17.02 9.46 4.16
C VAL A 68 -17.64 8.07 4.06
N GLY A 69 -16.92 7.03 4.45
CA GLY A 69 -17.42 5.66 4.44
C GLY A 69 -18.66 5.47 5.34
N ARG A 70 -18.62 6.02 6.57
CA ARG A 70 -19.76 5.95 7.51
C ARG A 70 -20.98 6.76 7.05
N ALA A 71 -20.77 7.94 6.46
CA ALA A 71 -21.86 8.81 6.01
C ALA A 71 -22.54 8.26 4.75
N SER A 72 -21.77 7.69 3.83
CA SER A 72 -22.29 7.18 2.56
C SER A 72 -22.97 5.82 2.68
N ARG A 73 -22.44 4.94 3.54
CA ARG A 73 -22.78 3.49 3.62
C ARG A 73 -22.81 2.84 2.24
N SER A 74 -21.81 3.13 1.43
CA SER A 74 -21.69 2.70 0.04
C SER A 74 -20.24 2.36 -0.29
N ASP A 75 -20.03 1.74 -1.44
CA ASP A 75 -18.70 1.50 -2.02
C ASP A 75 -17.98 2.83 -2.36
N ALA A 76 -16.70 2.77 -2.70
CA ALA A 76 -15.88 3.95 -2.95
C ALA A 76 -16.45 4.85 -4.07
N ILE A 77 -17.03 4.25 -5.12
CA ILE A 77 -17.62 4.99 -6.24
C ILE A 77 -18.93 5.64 -5.82
N GLY A 78 -19.80 4.86 -5.18
CA GLY A 78 -21.11 5.31 -4.69
C GLY A 78 -20.98 6.38 -3.60
N ALA A 79 -20.00 6.23 -2.69
CA ALA A 79 -19.72 7.19 -1.62
C ALA A 79 -19.45 8.59 -2.17
N LEU A 80 -18.54 8.71 -3.12
CA LEU A 80 -18.19 10.00 -3.70
C LEU A 80 -19.32 10.59 -4.53
N LYS A 81 -20.06 9.77 -5.29
CA LYS A 81 -21.25 10.25 -6.01
C LYS A 81 -22.35 10.74 -5.08
N LYS A 82 -22.57 10.03 -3.96
CA LYS A 82 -23.67 10.31 -3.02
C LYS A 82 -23.41 11.54 -2.14
N LEU A 83 -22.18 11.72 -1.69
CA LEU A 83 -21.80 12.79 -0.78
C LEU A 83 -21.28 14.04 -1.50
N ALA A 84 -20.93 13.93 -2.78
CA ALA A 84 -20.43 15.05 -3.55
C ALA A 84 -21.48 16.16 -3.69
N PRO A 85 -21.08 17.44 -3.57
CA PRO A 85 -21.98 18.56 -3.81
C PRO A 85 -22.52 18.51 -5.24
N LYS A 86 -23.83 18.56 -5.41
CA LYS A 86 -24.50 18.47 -6.73
C LYS A 86 -24.01 19.50 -7.76
N LYS A 87 -23.55 20.66 -7.30
CA LYS A 87 -23.02 21.75 -8.14
C LYS A 87 -21.51 21.93 -8.03
N SER A 88 -20.77 20.90 -7.64
CA SER A 88 -19.30 21.00 -7.50
C SER A 88 -18.64 21.23 -8.86
N MET A 89 -17.85 22.29 -8.96
CA MET A 89 -17.03 22.58 -10.15
C MET A 89 -15.66 21.89 -10.09
N ILE A 90 -15.28 21.30 -8.96
CA ILE A 90 -13.96 20.72 -8.75
C ILE A 90 -13.58 19.69 -9.83
N PRO A 91 -14.41 18.67 -10.15
CA PRO A 91 -14.07 17.73 -11.22
C PRO A 91 -13.90 18.40 -12.59
N LYS A 92 -14.71 19.44 -12.87
CA LYS A 92 -14.62 20.20 -14.13
C LYS A 92 -13.33 21.00 -14.22
N ILE A 93 -12.92 21.63 -13.11
CA ILE A 93 -11.66 22.38 -13.02
C ILE A 93 -10.47 21.43 -13.19
N LEU A 94 -10.43 20.35 -12.42
CA LEU A 94 -9.34 19.37 -12.50
C LEU A 94 -9.27 18.69 -13.88
N GLY A 95 -10.42 18.35 -14.47
CA GLY A 95 -10.48 17.83 -15.84
C GLY A 95 -10.00 18.86 -16.87
N GLY A 96 -10.37 20.13 -16.72
CA GLY A 96 -9.90 21.22 -17.57
C GLY A 96 -8.38 21.40 -17.50
N TYR A 97 -7.81 21.41 -16.31
CA TYR A 97 -6.33 21.43 -16.13
C TYR A 97 -5.69 20.21 -16.76
N GLY A 98 -6.27 19.03 -16.58
CA GLY A 98 -5.76 17.79 -17.19
C GLY A 98 -5.78 17.84 -18.72
N LEU A 99 -6.80 18.43 -19.33
CA LEU A 99 -6.83 18.64 -20.79
C LEU A 99 -5.70 19.57 -21.25
N GLY A 100 -5.49 20.69 -20.54
CA GLY A 100 -4.40 21.62 -20.83
C GLY A 100 -3.01 20.95 -20.72
N LEU A 101 -2.80 20.22 -19.64
CA LEU A 101 -1.55 19.48 -19.42
C LEU A 101 -1.35 18.38 -20.48
N GLY A 102 -2.37 17.61 -20.81
CA GLY A 102 -2.31 16.55 -21.80
C GLY A 102 -1.97 17.07 -23.20
N THR A 103 -2.59 18.17 -23.60
CA THR A 103 -2.26 18.82 -24.89
C THR A 103 -0.83 19.36 -24.89
N MET A 104 -0.36 19.97 -23.80
CA MET A 104 1.02 20.44 -23.67
C MET A 104 2.03 19.28 -23.79
N LEU A 105 1.74 18.14 -23.14
CA LEU A 105 2.59 16.94 -23.25
C LEU A 105 2.63 16.37 -24.66
N LEU A 106 1.51 16.38 -25.39
CA LEU A 106 1.48 15.97 -26.80
C LEU A 106 2.34 16.90 -27.69
N MET A 107 2.24 18.21 -27.47
CA MET A 107 3.06 19.19 -28.20
C MET A 107 4.55 19.02 -27.92
N ASN A 108 4.91 18.53 -26.73
CA ASN A 108 6.31 18.27 -26.34
C ASN A 108 6.78 16.84 -26.68
N HIS A 109 6.20 16.21 -27.70
CA HIS A 109 6.53 14.87 -28.21
C HIS A 109 6.35 13.70 -27.21
N SER A 110 5.72 13.92 -26.07
CA SER A 110 5.38 12.87 -25.09
C SER A 110 4.03 12.22 -25.42
N ILE A 111 3.92 11.61 -26.61
CA ILE A 111 2.65 11.13 -27.18
C ILE A 111 1.94 10.15 -26.23
N GLY A 112 2.65 9.17 -25.70
CA GLY A 112 2.06 8.17 -24.80
C GLY A 112 1.50 8.79 -23.53
N LEU A 113 2.30 9.59 -22.82
CA LEU A 113 1.88 10.23 -21.56
C LEU A 113 0.79 11.26 -21.82
N GLY A 114 0.90 12.08 -22.85
CA GLY A 114 -0.09 13.09 -23.22
C GLY A 114 -1.46 12.48 -23.51
N SER A 115 -1.50 11.37 -24.28
CA SER A 115 -2.74 10.64 -24.60
C SER A 115 -3.41 10.07 -23.34
N VAL A 116 -2.64 9.49 -22.42
CA VAL A 116 -3.17 8.97 -21.16
C VAL A 116 -3.76 10.11 -20.30
N VAL A 117 -3.03 11.22 -20.16
CA VAL A 117 -3.52 12.38 -19.37
C VAL A 117 -4.79 12.97 -19.97
N LEU A 118 -4.89 13.07 -21.31
CA LEU A 118 -6.12 13.53 -21.99
C LEU A 118 -7.29 12.59 -21.73
N LEU A 119 -7.08 11.28 -21.84
CA LEU A 119 -8.11 10.29 -21.59
C LEU A 119 -8.64 10.39 -20.15
N LEU A 120 -7.74 10.45 -19.17
CA LEU A 120 -8.10 10.60 -17.75
C LEU A 120 -8.85 11.90 -17.48
N ALA A 121 -8.44 13.00 -18.12
CA ALA A 121 -9.09 14.29 -18.00
C ALA A 121 -10.51 14.26 -18.59
N LEU A 122 -10.71 13.65 -19.75
CA LEU A 122 -12.02 13.45 -20.36
C LEU A 122 -12.94 12.59 -19.50
N LEU A 123 -12.43 11.48 -18.98
CA LEU A 123 -13.19 10.61 -18.06
C LEU A 123 -13.61 11.36 -16.79
N MET A 124 -12.74 12.22 -16.25
CA MET A 124 -13.06 13.05 -15.09
C MET A 124 -14.15 14.10 -15.40
N LEU A 125 -14.15 14.69 -16.60
CA LEU A 125 -15.17 15.62 -17.02
C LEU A 125 -16.54 14.94 -17.19
N ILE A 126 -16.57 13.71 -17.72
CA ILE A 126 -17.80 12.95 -17.98
C ILE A 126 -18.37 12.37 -16.67
N TRP A 127 -17.55 11.71 -15.86
CA TRP A 127 -17.99 10.97 -14.68
C TRP A 127 -17.90 11.76 -13.37
N GLY A 128 -17.23 12.92 -13.39
CA GLY A 128 -17.10 13.82 -12.24
C GLY A 128 -16.51 13.10 -11.01
N TRP A 129 -17.15 13.23 -9.87
CA TRP A 129 -16.72 12.58 -8.63
C TRP A 129 -16.69 11.05 -8.68
N GLY A 130 -17.53 10.45 -9.53
CA GLY A 130 -17.53 9.00 -9.73
C GLY A 130 -16.23 8.47 -10.34
N PHE A 131 -15.57 9.30 -11.16
CA PHE A 131 -14.26 8.95 -11.72
C PHE A 131 -13.17 8.83 -10.66
N ILE A 132 -13.20 9.71 -9.66
CA ILE A 132 -12.23 9.64 -8.53
C ILE A 132 -12.42 8.33 -7.76
N GLY A 133 -13.67 7.95 -7.47
CA GLY A 133 -13.96 6.66 -6.83
C GLY A 133 -13.53 5.46 -7.67
N PHE A 134 -13.81 5.49 -8.97
CA PHE A 134 -13.35 4.46 -9.89
C PHE A 134 -11.82 4.37 -9.95
N SER A 135 -11.13 5.51 -10.01
CA SER A 135 -9.67 5.56 -10.04
C SER A 135 -9.05 4.91 -8.81
N ASN A 136 -9.62 5.13 -7.62
CA ASN A 136 -9.16 4.49 -6.39
C ASN A 136 -9.27 2.95 -6.47
N VAL A 137 -10.38 2.42 -6.97
CA VAL A 137 -10.58 0.98 -7.16
C VAL A 137 -9.62 0.43 -8.20
N PHE A 138 -9.44 1.15 -9.32
CA PHE A 138 -8.51 0.75 -10.38
C PHE A 138 -7.06 0.71 -9.88
N VAL A 139 -6.60 1.75 -9.19
CA VAL A 139 -5.25 1.80 -8.60
C VAL A 139 -5.05 0.67 -7.58
N ALA A 140 -6.05 0.39 -6.75
CA ALA A 140 -5.98 -0.74 -5.81
C ALA A 140 -5.82 -2.08 -6.57
N GLY A 141 -6.49 -2.27 -7.70
CA GLY A 141 -6.33 -3.45 -8.56
C GLY A 141 -4.92 -3.58 -9.15
N VAL A 142 -4.36 -2.48 -9.64
CA VAL A 142 -2.98 -2.45 -10.15
C VAL A 142 -1.97 -2.77 -9.04
N ILE A 143 -2.15 -2.19 -7.85
CA ILE A 143 -1.32 -2.48 -6.68
C ILE A 143 -1.45 -3.96 -6.30
N LEU A 144 -2.66 -4.52 -6.29
CA LEU A 144 -2.88 -5.95 -6.01
C LEU A 144 -2.11 -6.85 -6.98
N SER A 145 -2.07 -6.50 -8.28
CA SER A 145 -1.32 -7.27 -9.28
C SER A 145 0.16 -7.36 -8.95
N TYR A 146 0.78 -6.25 -8.55
CA TYR A 146 2.16 -6.21 -8.11
C TYR A 146 2.37 -7.01 -6.81
N TYR A 147 1.51 -6.80 -5.82
CA TYR A 147 1.59 -7.52 -4.54
C TYR A 147 1.35 -9.02 -4.70
N ALA A 148 0.57 -9.45 -5.68
CA ALA A 148 0.34 -10.86 -5.96
C ALA A 148 1.64 -11.58 -6.36
N ILE A 149 2.48 -10.93 -7.17
CA ILE A 149 3.77 -11.48 -7.57
C ILE A 149 4.69 -11.62 -6.35
N ILE A 150 4.81 -10.55 -5.56
CA ILE A 150 5.67 -10.57 -4.35
C ILE A 150 5.13 -11.55 -3.31
N GLY A 151 3.82 -11.60 -3.10
CA GLY A 151 3.17 -12.59 -2.22
C GLY A 151 3.45 -14.02 -2.68
N GLY A 152 3.42 -14.25 -4.00
CA GLY A 152 3.81 -15.51 -4.59
C GLY A 152 5.26 -15.88 -4.30
N TRP A 153 6.19 -14.94 -4.44
CA TRP A 153 7.60 -15.18 -4.09
C TRP A 153 7.78 -15.51 -2.61
N LEU A 154 7.04 -14.87 -1.72
CA LEU A 154 7.07 -15.20 -0.29
C LEU A 154 6.57 -16.63 -0.02
N ILE A 155 5.50 -17.06 -0.69
CA ILE A 155 5.02 -18.44 -0.60
C ILE A 155 6.09 -19.42 -1.10
N TYR A 156 6.73 -19.13 -2.22
CA TYR A 156 7.81 -19.94 -2.77
C TYR A 156 9.01 -20.04 -1.81
N TYR A 157 9.46 -18.92 -1.23
CA TYR A 157 10.55 -18.94 -0.26
C TYR A 157 10.15 -19.64 1.05
N THR A 158 8.90 -19.54 1.45
CA THR A 158 8.38 -20.31 2.60
C THR A 158 8.45 -21.80 2.31
N TYR A 159 8.04 -22.23 1.12
CA TYR A 159 8.19 -23.63 0.68
C TYR A 159 9.66 -24.08 0.69
N LEU A 160 10.58 -23.26 0.15
CA LEU A 160 12.01 -23.57 0.18
C LEU A 160 12.58 -23.67 1.61
N ALA A 161 12.09 -22.83 2.53
CA ALA A 161 12.51 -22.88 3.93
C ALA A 161 12.17 -24.22 4.58
N PHE A 162 10.98 -24.75 4.30
CA PHE A 162 10.56 -26.05 4.82
C PHE A 162 11.28 -27.25 4.15
N THR A 163 11.77 -27.07 2.93
CA THR A 163 12.50 -28.13 2.18
C THR A 163 14.02 -28.01 2.27
N ASN A 164 14.55 -27.21 3.23
CA ASN A 164 15.96 -26.89 3.37
C ASN A 164 16.62 -26.27 2.12
N GLY A 165 15.82 -25.72 1.19
CA GLY A 165 16.30 -25.08 -0.04
C GLY A 165 16.92 -23.69 0.17
N LEU A 166 16.91 -23.14 1.40
CA LEU A 166 17.51 -21.83 1.76
C LEU A 166 18.88 -21.94 2.40
N ALA A 167 19.57 -23.07 2.26
CA ALA A 167 20.93 -23.26 2.80
C ALA A 167 21.98 -22.53 1.93
N PHE A 168 21.88 -21.20 1.84
CA PHE A 168 22.86 -20.37 1.14
C PHE A 168 24.14 -20.25 2.01
N LYS A 169 25.30 -20.48 1.40
CA LYS A 169 26.59 -20.32 2.07
C LYS A 169 27.09 -18.88 1.99
N GLU A 170 26.78 -18.18 0.92
CA GLU A 170 27.22 -16.82 0.65
C GLU A 170 26.04 -15.90 0.27
N THR A 171 26.21 -14.60 0.48
CA THR A 171 25.22 -13.58 0.08
C THR A 171 25.01 -13.55 -1.43
N SER A 172 26.05 -13.87 -2.21
CA SER A 172 26.00 -14.01 -3.68
C SER A 172 25.00 -15.08 -4.13
N ASP A 173 24.95 -16.22 -3.42
CA ASP A 173 24.04 -17.33 -3.73
C ASP A 173 22.57 -16.92 -3.53
N ALA A 174 22.29 -16.17 -2.45
CA ALA A 174 20.95 -15.64 -2.19
C ALA A 174 20.50 -14.64 -3.26
N SER A 175 21.40 -13.76 -3.69
CA SER A 175 21.12 -12.80 -4.76
C SER A 175 20.86 -13.49 -6.09
N ALA A 176 21.69 -14.50 -6.44
CA ALA A 176 21.50 -15.28 -7.66
C ALA A 176 20.19 -16.07 -7.65
N ALA A 177 19.81 -16.66 -6.50
CA ALA A 177 18.55 -17.36 -6.34
C ALA A 177 17.35 -16.42 -6.52
N PHE A 178 17.41 -15.19 -6.01
CA PHE A 178 16.37 -14.18 -6.21
C PHE A 178 16.24 -13.77 -7.68
N VAL A 179 17.35 -13.46 -8.35
CA VAL A 179 17.35 -13.11 -9.78
C VAL A 179 16.78 -14.25 -10.62
N LYS A 180 17.16 -15.51 -10.32
CA LYS A 180 16.61 -16.69 -11.00
C LYS A 180 15.12 -16.84 -10.82
N LEU A 181 14.58 -16.58 -9.62
CA LEU A 181 13.13 -16.59 -9.36
C LEU A 181 12.43 -15.45 -10.09
N ALA A 182 12.94 -14.23 -9.97
CA ALA A 182 12.33 -13.03 -10.55
C ALA A 182 12.31 -13.08 -12.09
N SER A 183 13.33 -13.68 -12.72
CA SER A 183 13.38 -13.88 -14.17
C SER A 183 12.52 -15.05 -14.67
N ASN A 184 12.08 -15.95 -13.79
CA ASN A 184 11.23 -17.07 -14.16
C ASN A 184 9.75 -16.67 -14.09
N GLY A 185 9.22 -16.15 -15.21
CA GLY A 185 7.83 -15.68 -15.30
C GLY A 185 6.79 -16.78 -15.01
N HIS A 186 7.05 -18.03 -15.41
CA HIS A 186 6.12 -19.14 -15.17
C HIS A 186 6.01 -19.46 -13.67
N LEU A 187 7.13 -19.55 -12.99
CA LEU A 187 7.15 -19.85 -11.56
C LEU A 187 6.50 -18.72 -10.75
N SER A 188 6.84 -17.47 -11.08
CA SER A 188 6.23 -16.28 -10.48
C SER A 188 4.72 -16.22 -10.70
N ALA A 189 4.24 -16.60 -11.89
CA ALA A 189 2.81 -16.65 -12.21
C ALA A 189 2.07 -17.73 -11.42
N ILE A 190 2.64 -18.94 -11.29
CA ILE A 190 2.03 -20.04 -10.52
C ILE A 190 1.88 -19.65 -9.05
N PHE A 191 2.96 -19.21 -8.40
CA PHE A 191 2.89 -18.86 -6.98
C PHE A 191 2.10 -17.58 -6.74
N GLY A 192 2.15 -16.60 -7.66
CA GLY A 192 1.27 -15.43 -7.63
C GLY A 192 -0.21 -15.81 -7.77
N GLY A 193 -0.53 -16.76 -8.64
CA GLY A 193 -1.86 -17.32 -8.77
C GLY A 193 -2.36 -17.99 -7.48
N ILE A 194 -1.50 -18.78 -6.81
CA ILE A 194 -1.82 -19.38 -5.50
C ILE A 194 -2.13 -18.28 -4.48
N PHE A 195 -1.35 -17.20 -4.44
CA PHE A 195 -1.60 -16.07 -3.56
C PHE A 195 -2.95 -15.41 -3.83
N ILE A 196 -3.28 -15.15 -5.11
CA ILE A 196 -4.58 -14.57 -5.50
C ILE A 196 -5.74 -15.50 -5.10
N ILE A 197 -5.62 -16.80 -5.35
CA ILE A 197 -6.64 -17.77 -4.95
C ILE A 197 -6.85 -17.74 -3.44
N ALA A 198 -5.79 -17.70 -2.64
CA ALA A 198 -5.90 -17.58 -1.19
C ALA A 198 -6.64 -16.30 -0.78
N CYS A 199 -6.33 -15.16 -1.41
CA CYS A 199 -7.05 -13.89 -1.18
C CYS A 199 -8.52 -14.00 -1.57
N CYS A 200 -8.84 -14.61 -2.72
CA CYS A 200 -10.21 -14.82 -3.17
C CYS A 200 -11.00 -15.69 -2.19
N VAL A 201 -10.39 -16.77 -1.68
CA VAL A 201 -11.02 -17.63 -0.67
C VAL A 201 -11.37 -16.85 0.60
N VAL A 202 -10.43 -16.02 1.10
CA VAL A 202 -10.70 -15.17 2.27
C VAL A 202 -11.85 -14.20 1.99
N CYS A 203 -11.86 -13.54 0.83
CA CYS A 203 -12.92 -12.62 0.44
C CYS A 203 -14.28 -13.32 0.25
N TRP A 204 -14.28 -14.58 -0.21
CA TRP A 204 -15.49 -15.38 -0.41
C TRP A 204 -16.29 -15.55 0.88
N PHE A 205 -15.61 -15.67 2.02
CA PHE A 205 -16.28 -15.77 3.33
C PHE A 205 -16.81 -14.44 3.87
N GLY A 206 -16.68 -13.36 3.09
CA GLY A 206 -17.16 -12.01 3.43
C GLY A 206 -16.34 -11.31 4.50
N VAL A 207 -16.81 -10.12 4.91
CA VAL A 207 -16.06 -9.26 5.83
C VAL A 207 -15.91 -9.90 7.21
N LYS A 208 -17.00 -10.41 7.78
CA LYS A 208 -17.01 -10.87 9.19
C LYS A 208 -16.25 -12.17 9.41
N LYS A 209 -16.49 -13.19 8.57
CA LYS A 209 -15.86 -14.53 8.72
C LYS A 209 -14.51 -14.61 8.01
N GLY A 210 -14.39 -13.99 6.84
CA GLY A 210 -13.17 -13.98 6.04
C GLY A 210 -12.17 -12.95 6.54
N ILE A 211 -12.36 -11.70 6.19
CA ILE A 211 -11.38 -10.63 6.42
C ILE A 211 -11.13 -10.41 7.92
N GLU A 212 -12.19 -10.24 8.72
CA GLU A 212 -12.06 -10.02 10.16
C GLU A 212 -11.50 -11.26 10.87
N GLY A 213 -11.96 -12.46 10.48
CA GLY A 213 -11.49 -13.72 11.09
C GLY A 213 -9.99 -13.94 10.88
N VAL A 214 -9.53 -13.79 9.63
CA VAL A 214 -8.10 -13.93 9.29
C VAL A 214 -7.27 -12.82 9.95
N SER A 215 -7.74 -11.58 9.93
CA SER A 215 -7.00 -10.47 10.53
C SER A 215 -6.84 -10.61 12.05
N LYS A 216 -7.85 -11.10 12.75
CA LYS A 216 -7.78 -11.38 14.20
C LYS A 216 -6.72 -12.41 14.58
N LEU A 217 -6.43 -13.35 13.68
CA LEU A 217 -5.41 -14.37 13.90
C LEU A 217 -4.03 -13.89 13.45
N VAL A 218 -3.95 -13.41 12.21
CA VAL A 218 -2.66 -13.11 11.55
C VAL A 218 -2.00 -11.87 12.15
N MET A 219 -2.78 -10.82 12.48
CA MET A 219 -2.20 -9.57 12.99
C MET A 219 -1.51 -9.71 14.36
N PRO A 220 -2.10 -10.33 15.37
CA PRO A 220 -1.39 -10.56 16.63
C PRO A 220 -0.15 -11.44 16.47
N VAL A 221 -0.21 -12.47 15.62
CA VAL A 221 0.95 -13.34 15.34
C VAL A 221 2.07 -12.54 14.71
N MET A 222 1.76 -11.73 13.70
CA MET A 222 2.74 -10.86 13.03
C MET A 222 3.37 -9.86 14.02
N LEU A 223 2.55 -9.20 14.84
CA LEU A 223 3.05 -8.28 15.87
C LEU A 223 3.94 -9.01 16.89
N GLY A 224 3.57 -10.22 17.28
CA GLY A 224 4.39 -11.06 18.15
C GLY A 224 5.75 -11.40 17.55
N ILE A 225 5.79 -11.76 16.26
CA ILE A 225 7.05 -12.02 15.53
C ILE A 225 7.90 -10.74 15.48
N ILE A 226 7.31 -9.59 15.13
CA ILE A 226 8.04 -8.30 15.10
C ILE A 226 8.61 -8.00 16.48
N PHE A 227 7.84 -8.20 17.55
CA PHE A 227 8.29 -7.96 18.92
C PHE A 227 9.49 -8.85 19.30
N ILE A 228 9.44 -10.14 18.95
CA ILE A 228 10.56 -11.07 19.16
C ILE A 228 11.79 -10.61 18.38
N LEU A 229 11.62 -10.18 17.13
CA LEU A 229 12.73 -9.67 16.30
C LEU A 229 13.32 -8.38 16.88
N VAL A 230 12.50 -7.48 17.43
CA VAL A 230 12.97 -6.27 18.12
C VAL A 230 13.82 -6.65 19.34
N ILE A 231 13.34 -7.54 20.21
CA ILE A 231 14.11 -8.03 21.37
C ILE A 231 15.44 -8.62 20.90
N ARG A 232 15.41 -9.50 19.89
CA ARG A 232 16.61 -10.10 19.35
C ARG A 232 17.59 -9.07 18.77
N SER A 233 17.07 -8.06 18.07
CA SER A 233 17.89 -6.97 17.52
C SER A 233 18.61 -6.18 18.63
N LEU A 234 17.92 -5.94 19.76
CA LEU A 234 18.49 -5.23 20.90
C LEU A 234 19.61 -6.02 21.62
N THR A 235 19.65 -7.35 21.48
CA THR A 235 20.68 -8.20 22.06
C THR A 235 21.91 -8.37 21.17
N LEU A 236 21.91 -7.83 19.94
CA LEU A 236 23.04 -7.97 19.02
C LEU A 236 24.18 -6.99 19.33
N PRO A 237 25.43 -7.37 19.05
CA PRO A 237 26.54 -6.43 19.12
C PRO A 237 26.31 -5.22 18.20
N GLY A 238 26.42 -4.01 18.75
CA GLY A 238 26.18 -2.78 18.00
C GLY A 238 24.73 -2.24 18.06
N ALA A 239 23.81 -2.89 18.77
CA ALA A 239 22.42 -2.44 18.95
C ALA A 239 22.34 -0.99 19.43
N VAL A 240 23.21 -0.58 20.36
CA VAL A 240 23.26 0.80 20.88
C VAL A 240 23.54 1.82 19.78
N LYS A 241 24.46 1.50 18.84
CA LYS A 241 24.74 2.38 17.68
C LYS A 241 23.56 2.48 16.74
N GLY A 242 22.85 1.37 16.54
CA GLY A 242 21.62 1.34 15.74
C GLY A 242 20.49 2.17 16.39
N LEU A 243 20.30 2.06 17.69
CA LEU A 243 19.34 2.85 18.44
C LEU A 243 19.69 4.36 18.42
N ASP A 244 20.96 4.70 18.63
CA ASP A 244 21.41 6.10 18.54
C ASP A 244 21.11 6.68 17.14
N PHE A 245 21.39 5.93 16.09
CA PHE A 245 21.09 6.34 14.71
C PHE A 245 19.59 6.54 14.47
N TYR A 246 18.74 5.68 15.05
CA TYR A 246 17.28 5.72 14.84
C TYR A 246 16.57 6.74 15.72
N LEU A 247 17.06 7.00 16.92
CA LEU A 247 16.39 7.84 17.91
C LEU A 247 16.97 9.25 18.02
N THR A 248 18.24 9.45 17.65
CA THR A 248 18.88 10.77 17.71
C THR A 248 18.67 11.54 16.40
N PRO A 249 17.85 12.60 16.39
CA PRO A 249 17.60 13.38 15.19
C PRO A 249 18.81 14.25 14.83
N ARG A 250 19.57 13.86 13.81
CA ARG A 250 20.72 14.61 13.27
C ARG A 250 20.33 15.26 11.96
N PHE A 251 19.87 16.51 12.04
CA PHE A 251 19.37 17.25 10.87
C PHE A 251 20.45 17.59 9.84
N SER A 252 21.73 17.61 10.23
CA SER A 252 22.86 17.83 9.32
C SER A 252 22.96 16.76 8.21
N ASN A 253 22.41 15.58 8.45
CA ASN A 253 22.47 14.44 7.52
C ASN A 253 21.25 14.36 6.61
N ILE A 254 20.27 15.24 6.77
CA ILE A 254 19.11 15.29 5.89
C ILE A 254 19.49 16.02 4.61
N SER A 255 19.51 15.31 3.50
CA SER A 255 19.51 15.95 2.18
C SER A 255 18.15 16.61 1.96
N ALA A 256 18.11 17.86 1.48
CA ALA A 256 16.88 18.52 1.03
C ALA A 256 16.11 17.67 -0.01
N LYS A 257 16.81 16.80 -0.73
CA LYS A 257 16.25 15.75 -1.62
C LYS A 257 15.66 14.57 -0.87
N GLY A 258 16.02 14.32 0.38
CA GLY A 258 15.47 13.24 1.21
C GLY A 258 14.12 13.59 1.84
N VAL A 259 13.79 14.86 1.99
CA VAL A 259 12.48 15.34 2.46
C VAL A 259 11.44 15.25 1.34
N LEU A 260 11.85 15.53 0.11
CA LEU A 260 11.09 15.24 -1.10
C LEU A 260 11.52 13.84 -1.56
N VAL A 261 10.92 12.81 -1.00
CA VAL A 261 11.19 11.41 -1.37
C VAL A 261 11.26 11.31 -2.87
N ARG A 262 12.43 11.02 -3.39
CA ARG A 262 12.61 10.66 -4.79
C ARG A 262 11.73 9.46 -5.07
N SER A 263 10.59 9.70 -5.70
CA SER A 263 9.85 8.68 -6.45
C SER A 263 10.60 8.20 -7.69
N GLU A 264 11.78 8.77 -7.95
CA GLU A 264 12.67 8.45 -9.06
C GLU A 264 13.92 7.77 -8.52
N GLU A 265 13.82 6.57 -8.04
CA GLU A 265 15.01 5.78 -7.81
C GLU A 265 15.26 4.81 -8.95
N ARG A 266 16.43 5.03 -9.52
CA ARG A 266 17.16 4.10 -10.36
C ARG A 266 17.24 2.74 -9.69
N TYR A 267 16.66 1.78 -10.33
CA TYR A 267 16.96 0.38 -10.12
C TYR A 267 18.23 0.03 -10.89
#